data_0984bcdaa665577b8b489565621e7dba
#
_entry.id   0984bcdaa665577b8b489565621e7dba
#
_cell.length_a   1.000
_cell.length_b   1.000
_cell.length_c   1.000
_cell.angle_alpha   90.00
_cell.angle_beta   90.00
_cell.angle_gamma   90.00
#
_symmetry.space_group_name_H-M   'P 1'
#
loop_
_entity.id
_entity.type
_entity.pdbx_description
1 polymer ?
#
loop_
_entity_poly.entity_id
_entity_poly.type
_entity_poly.pdbx_seq_one_letter_code
_entity_poly.pdbx_strand_id
1 'polypeptide(L)'
;MASIEGTKNYISKYPDIKSKVLGKTGFHAPVCGFGCYRIDDGIPQHQKALEKALLSGINVIDTSSNYSDGGSEILVGKVLNKLFSNHQLDRDEVIVVSKGGYLQGSNLKLGMEREQSGKTFKDVVKCTQDLWHCIGPDFLGNQITLSLERLQLEKIDVYLLHNPEYFQTYSIISDAERREREYYRRIKDAFVHLEEEVKRGRISYYGISSNTFADKETKQNFTSLEKVVSIANEISENNHFAIVQFPLNLIENGGMNILNQQNGTKTFLQLAGENNLGVLVNRPLNAINKNKLIRLADYPVTEDRNDNEIFSLIDDLSKQESNLIEKYINYIGLSSSEKKNVVDCISLSTLLKSNYKKFDDPGNFNEIKSTYLIPRANFAINEIGKNYTDDENIVRALRNYAVTTNILLDSIFSNLAKKKNLENENFHSAIDKFANSEQQKLSLSQKAILLINSVPEVTTTLVGMKSVNYVDDVQKSIKCEFIEDFFNYWHNNGSFI
;
A
#
# COMPACT_ATOMS: atom_id res chain seq x y z
N MET A 1 23.26 -7.09 6.84
CA MET A 1 22.81 -6.45 5.58
C MET A 1 22.65 -7.49 4.51
N ALA A 2 21.83 -7.23 3.48
CA ALA A 2 21.74 -8.10 2.30
C ALA A 2 23.10 -8.25 1.61
N SER A 3 23.35 -9.44 1.07
CA SER A 3 24.52 -9.71 0.23
C SER A 3 24.07 -10.33 -1.10
N ILE A 4 24.92 -10.25 -2.11
CA ILE A 4 24.67 -10.87 -3.43
C ILE A 4 24.52 -12.39 -3.23
N GLU A 5 25.43 -13.00 -2.49
CA GLU A 5 25.45 -14.44 -2.23
C GLU A 5 24.26 -14.85 -1.34
N GLY A 6 23.98 -14.13 -0.24
CA GLY A 6 22.87 -14.44 0.65
C GLY A 6 21.52 -14.39 -0.08
N THR A 7 21.28 -13.31 -0.84
CA THR A 7 20.02 -13.19 -1.61
C THR A 7 19.89 -14.23 -2.71
N LYS A 8 20.99 -14.62 -3.36
CA LYS A 8 21.02 -15.70 -4.34
C LYS A 8 20.73 -17.06 -3.68
N ASN A 9 21.34 -17.33 -2.52
CA ASN A 9 21.10 -18.55 -1.76
C ASN A 9 19.64 -18.63 -1.29
N TYR A 10 19.05 -17.51 -0.86
CA TYR A 10 17.64 -17.46 -0.51
C TYR A 10 16.75 -17.86 -1.69
N ILE A 11 16.92 -17.23 -2.85
CA ILE A 11 16.11 -17.53 -4.05
C ILE A 11 16.28 -18.98 -4.48
N SER A 12 17.47 -19.56 -4.37
CA SER A 12 17.71 -20.96 -4.73
C SER A 12 16.90 -21.98 -3.92
N LYS A 13 16.43 -21.60 -2.72
CA LYS A 13 15.50 -22.41 -1.90
C LYS A 13 14.09 -22.49 -2.49
N TYR A 14 13.75 -21.57 -3.43
CA TYR A 14 12.41 -21.43 -4.01
C TYR A 14 12.48 -21.41 -5.56
N PRO A 15 12.87 -22.50 -6.22
CA PRO A 15 13.17 -22.54 -7.66
C PRO A 15 11.95 -22.24 -8.55
N ASP A 16 10.73 -22.42 -8.04
CA ASP A 16 9.48 -22.11 -8.77
C ASP A 16 9.18 -20.62 -8.81
N ILE A 17 9.84 -19.79 -7.99
CA ILE A 17 9.59 -18.35 -7.92
C ILE A 17 10.47 -17.62 -8.89
N LYS A 18 9.85 -16.83 -9.77
CA LYS A 18 10.63 -15.98 -10.70
C LYS A 18 11.34 -14.86 -9.93
N SER A 19 12.59 -14.60 -10.32
CA SER A 19 13.44 -13.57 -9.71
C SER A 19 14.23 -12.79 -10.76
N LYS A 20 14.64 -11.58 -10.41
CA LYS A 20 15.48 -10.70 -11.22
C LYS A 20 16.59 -10.11 -10.34
N VAL A 21 17.65 -9.59 -10.96
CA VAL A 21 18.69 -8.83 -10.25
C VAL A 21 18.19 -7.40 -10.04
N LEU A 22 18.34 -6.89 -8.82
CA LEU A 22 17.88 -5.55 -8.43
C LEU A 22 18.90 -4.48 -8.89
N GLY A 23 18.97 -4.28 -10.20
CA GLY A 23 19.85 -3.30 -10.83
C GLY A 23 21.31 -3.45 -10.40
N LYS A 24 22.00 -2.32 -10.28
CA LYS A 24 23.43 -2.30 -9.89
C LYS A 24 23.72 -2.71 -8.44
N THR A 25 22.70 -3.01 -7.62
CA THR A 25 22.93 -3.59 -6.27
C THR A 25 23.47 -5.02 -6.36
N GLY A 26 23.19 -5.73 -7.45
CA GLY A 26 23.50 -7.15 -7.62
C GLY A 26 22.64 -8.10 -6.77
N PHE A 27 21.74 -7.60 -5.92
CA PHE A 27 20.88 -8.45 -5.09
C PHE A 27 19.88 -9.23 -5.95
N HIS A 28 19.65 -10.49 -5.60
CA HIS A 28 18.63 -11.31 -6.21
C HIS A 28 17.28 -11.08 -5.48
N ALA A 29 16.31 -10.56 -6.22
CA ALA A 29 14.97 -10.22 -5.70
C ALA A 29 13.90 -11.04 -6.41
N PRO A 30 12.90 -11.60 -5.71
CA PRO A 30 11.72 -12.18 -6.35
C PRO A 30 10.96 -11.08 -7.10
N VAL A 31 10.22 -11.47 -8.12
CA VAL A 31 9.42 -10.52 -8.90
C VAL A 31 8.30 -9.86 -8.09
N CYS A 32 8.08 -10.31 -6.85
CA CYS A 32 7.12 -9.69 -5.93
C CYS A 32 7.76 -9.49 -4.56
N GLY A 33 7.57 -8.29 -3.99
CA GLY A 33 8.01 -7.90 -2.66
C GLY A 33 6.83 -7.63 -1.72
N PHE A 34 7.08 -7.62 -0.43
CA PHE A 34 6.09 -7.32 0.61
C PHE A 34 5.99 -5.81 0.83
N GLY A 35 4.88 -5.20 0.38
CA GLY A 35 4.58 -3.79 0.63
C GLY A 35 3.92 -3.59 1.99
N CYS A 36 4.59 -2.85 2.88
CA CYS A 36 4.22 -2.70 4.28
C CYS A 36 3.28 -1.50 4.58
N TYR A 37 2.73 -0.85 3.57
CA TYR A 37 1.94 0.39 3.75
C TYR A 37 0.75 0.25 4.73
N ARG A 38 0.15 -0.94 4.83
CA ARG A 38 -1.06 -1.19 5.65
C ARG A 38 -0.84 -2.21 6.77
N ILE A 39 0.40 -2.45 7.18
CA ILE A 39 0.67 -3.31 8.33
C ILE A 39 1.05 -2.49 9.56
N ASP A 40 0.77 -3.06 10.73
CA ASP A 40 1.00 -2.43 12.03
C ASP A 40 1.39 -3.51 13.05
N ASP A 41 2.27 -3.14 13.99
CA ASP A 41 2.77 -4.00 15.07
C ASP A 41 1.65 -4.52 16.01
N GLY A 42 0.59 -3.74 16.23
CA GLY A 42 -0.53 -4.12 17.10
C GLY A 42 -1.45 -5.23 16.55
N ILE A 43 -1.20 -5.74 15.32
CA ILE A 43 -2.13 -6.66 14.64
C ILE A 43 -1.45 -8.02 14.36
N PRO A 44 -1.78 -9.09 15.14
CA PRO A 44 -1.14 -10.40 15.01
C PRO A 44 -1.25 -11.05 13.62
N GLN A 45 -2.31 -10.72 12.88
CA GLN A 45 -2.50 -11.20 11.51
C GLN A 45 -1.43 -10.65 10.55
N HIS A 46 -1.01 -9.39 10.75
CA HIS A 46 0.04 -8.76 9.94
C HIS A 46 1.39 -9.45 10.18
N GLN A 47 1.71 -9.77 11.43
CA GLN A 47 2.91 -10.52 11.78
C GLN A 47 2.96 -11.88 11.09
N LYS A 48 1.86 -12.66 11.17
CA LYS A 48 1.76 -13.98 10.51
C LYS A 48 1.91 -13.89 9.00
N ALA A 49 1.37 -12.86 8.38
CA ALA A 49 1.48 -12.63 6.94
C ALA A 49 2.93 -12.34 6.52
N LEU A 50 3.63 -11.47 7.25
CA LEU A 50 5.03 -11.15 6.96
C LEU A 50 5.96 -12.35 7.20
N GLU A 51 5.78 -13.08 8.30
CA GLU A 51 6.50 -14.33 8.56
C GLU A 51 6.30 -15.35 7.43
N LYS A 52 5.05 -15.56 7.02
CA LYS A 52 4.73 -16.46 5.90
C LYS A 52 5.40 -16.03 4.60
N ALA A 53 5.34 -14.76 4.25
CA ALA A 53 5.94 -14.23 3.02
C ALA A 53 7.46 -14.50 2.99
N LEU A 54 8.16 -14.17 4.07
CA LEU A 54 9.61 -14.38 4.22
C LEU A 54 10.01 -15.85 4.18
N LEU A 55 9.17 -16.75 4.68
CA LEU A 55 9.41 -18.20 4.68
C LEU A 55 8.86 -18.89 3.42
N SER A 56 8.41 -18.15 2.43
CA SER A 56 7.85 -18.71 1.18
C SER A 56 8.36 -18.01 -0.10
N GLY A 57 9.58 -17.44 -0.04
CA GLY A 57 10.30 -16.96 -1.21
C GLY A 57 10.14 -15.47 -1.53
N ILE A 58 9.65 -14.64 -0.58
CA ILE A 58 9.54 -13.19 -0.72
C ILE A 58 10.53 -12.54 0.26
N ASN A 59 11.71 -12.12 -0.22
CA ASN A 59 12.78 -11.54 0.59
C ASN A 59 12.93 -10.02 0.47
N VAL A 60 12.12 -9.34 -0.34
CA VAL A 60 12.10 -7.88 -0.43
C VAL A 60 10.98 -7.34 0.46
N ILE A 61 11.35 -6.50 1.42
CA ILE A 61 10.43 -5.81 2.34
C ILE A 61 10.50 -4.31 2.07
N ASP A 62 9.38 -3.69 1.71
CA ASP A 62 9.27 -2.25 1.46
C ASP A 62 8.43 -1.58 2.53
N THR A 63 9.08 -0.86 3.44
CA THR A 63 8.46 -0.08 4.52
C THR A 63 8.76 1.42 4.40
N SER A 64 8.40 2.20 5.41
CA SER A 64 8.67 3.63 5.50
C SER A 64 8.47 4.14 6.93
N SER A 65 9.19 5.19 7.30
CA SER A 65 9.10 5.82 8.62
C SER A 65 7.71 6.37 8.98
N ASN A 66 6.87 6.68 7.99
CA ASN A 66 5.51 7.19 8.22
C ASN A 66 4.41 6.12 8.15
N TYR A 67 4.72 4.87 7.78
CA TYR A 67 3.70 3.82 7.71
C TYR A 67 3.28 3.41 9.12
N SER A 68 1.97 3.54 9.41
CA SER A 68 1.41 3.32 10.75
C SER A 68 2.18 4.08 11.86
N ASP A 69 2.62 5.32 11.56
CA ASP A 69 3.43 6.16 12.45
C ASP A 69 4.68 5.45 13.03
N GLY A 70 5.35 4.67 12.18
CA GLY A 70 6.52 3.85 12.54
C GLY A 70 6.17 2.41 12.95
N GLY A 71 4.91 2.08 13.19
CA GLY A 71 4.46 0.74 13.58
C GLY A 71 4.80 -0.33 12.55
N SER A 72 4.82 0.02 11.27
CA SER A 72 5.26 -0.86 10.21
C SER A 72 6.74 -1.28 10.35
N GLU A 73 7.65 -0.34 10.60
CA GLU A 73 9.08 -0.64 10.82
C GLU A 73 9.30 -1.46 12.09
N ILE A 74 8.54 -1.17 13.18
CA ILE A 74 8.60 -1.94 14.43
C ILE A 74 8.19 -3.40 14.18
N LEU A 75 7.11 -3.62 13.44
CA LEU A 75 6.67 -4.98 13.10
C LEU A 75 7.71 -5.73 12.27
N VAL A 76 8.28 -5.07 11.26
CA VAL A 76 9.34 -5.67 10.43
C VAL A 76 10.53 -6.06 11.30
N GLY A 77 11.00 -5.17 12.18
CA GLY A 77 12.11 -5.46 13.10
C GLY A 77 11.85 -6.67 13.99
N LYS A 78 10.67 -6.75 14.63
CA LYS A 78 10.25 -7.88 15.48
C LYS A 78 10.23 -9.21 14.71
N VAL A 79 9.66 -9.21 13.50
CA VAL A 79 9.57 -10.43 12.67
C VAL A 79 10.95 -10.89 12.24
N LEU A 80 11.79 -9.99 11.74
CA LEU A 80 13.15 -10.33 11.31
C LEU A 80 13.98 -10.88 12.47
N ASN A 81 13.99 -10.21 13.63
CA ASN A 81 14.73 -10.69 14.79
C ASN A 81 14.25 -12.07 15.27
N LYS A 82 12.94 -12.33 15.26
CA LYS A 82 12.38 -13.64 15.57
C LYS A 82 12.91 -14.71 14.60
N LEU A 83 12.87 -14.44 13.29
CA LEU A 83 13.29 -15.41 12.28
C LEU A 83 14.81 -15.64 12.32
N PHE A 84 15.61 -14.61 12.54
CA PHE A 84 17.07 -14.71 12.70
C PHE A 84 17.45 -15.50 13.96
N SER A 85 16.82 -15.21 15.10
CA SER A 85 17.08 -15.91 16.36
C SER A 85 16.70 -17.40 16.30
N ASN A 86 15.72 -17.75 15.47
CA ASN A 86 15.30 -19.14 15.27
C ASN A 86 16.07 -19.83 14.13
N HIS A 87 17.07 -19.20 13.53
CA HIS A 87 17.83 -19.70 12.38
C HIS A 87 16.96 -20.12 11.19
N GLN A 88 15.81 -19.47 11.01
CA GLN A 88 14.89 -19.70 9.89
C GLN A 88 15.26 -18.84 8.68
N LEU A 89 15.99 -17.76 8.90
CA LEU A 89 16.40 -16.79 7.89
C LEU A 89 17.71 -16.13 8.35
N ASP A 90 18.59 -15.82 7.44
CA ASP A 90 19.81 -15.05 7.71
C ASP A 90 19.63 -13.59 7.26
N ARG A 91 20.31 -12.67 7.97
CA ARG A 91 20.18 -11.22 7.67
C ARG A 91 20.61 -10.87 6.25
N ASP A 92 21.56 -11.56 5.68
CA ASP A 92 22.07 -11.31 4.35
C ASP A 92 21.19 -11.87 3.22
N GLU A 93 20.17 -12.65 3.56
CA GLU A 93 19.17 -13.16 2.64
C GLU A 93 18.03 -12.14 2.35
N VAL A 94 17.84 -11.12 3.21
CA VAL A 94 16.69 -10.22 3.18
C VAL A 94 17.08 -8.82 2.73
N ILE A 95 16.33 -8.25 1.79
CA ILE A 95 16.47 -6.88 1.30
C ILE A 95 15.43 -6.00 2.00
N VAL A 96 15.89 -5.07 2.85
CA VAL A 96 15.03 -4.12 3.57
C VAL A 96 15.12 -2.75 2.92
N VAL A 97 13.98 -2.27 2.44
CA VAL A 97 13.81 -0.93 1.88
C VAL A 97 13.01 -0.08 2.87
N SER A 98 13.54 1.08 3.28
CA SER A 98 12.78 2.08 4.01
C SER A 98 12.87 3.46 3.36
N LYS A 99 12.09 4.43 3.83
CA LYS A 99 11.93 5.72 3.17
C LYS A 99 11.77 6.85 4.19
N GLY A 100 12.24 8.05 3.82
CA GLY A 100 12.03 9.29 4.57
C GLY A 100 11.59 10.43 3.68
N GLY A 101 10.74 11.31 4.23
CA GLY A 101 10.20 12.47 3.50
C GLY A 101 9.01 13.09 4.22
N TYR A 102 8.15 12.27 4.80
CA TYR A 102 6.92 12.74 5.43
C TYR A 102 7.11 13.11 6.91
N LEU A 103 6.60 14.29 7.28
CA LEU A 103 6.32 14.66 8.65
C LEU A 103 4.79 14.53 8.87
N GLN A 104 4.40 13.41 9.43
CA GLN A 104 3.03 13.04 9.83
C GLN A 104 3.09 12.43 11.22
N GLY A 105 1.99 12.40 11.98
CA GLY A 105 1.95 11.77 13.30
C GLY A 105 3.06 12.28 14.24
N SER A 106 3.84 11.36 14.79
CA SER A 106 4.97 11.64 15.69
C SER A 106 6.06 12.50 15.06
N ASN A 107 6.36 12.29 13.77
CA ASN A 107 7.34 13.11 13.05
C ASN A 107 6.87 14.55 12.86
N LEU A 108 5.58 14.79 12.64
CA LEU A 108 5.02 16.13 12.56
C LEU A 108 5.12 16.85 13.90
N LYS A 109 4.81 16.14 14.99
CA LYS A 109 4.95 16.67 16.35
C LYS A 109 6.38 17.09 16.63
N LEU A 110 7.36 16.24 16.31
CA LEU A 110 8.78 16.58 16.39
C LEU A 110 9.13 17.82 15.55
N GLY A 111 8.63 17.91 14.32
CA GLY A 111 8.85 19.08 13.45
C GLY A 111 8.31 20.38 14.06
N MET A 112 7.12 20.35 14.65
CA MET A 112 6.49 21.49 15.34
C MET A 112 7.28 21.91 16.61
N GLU A 113 7.72 20.96 17.43
CA GLU A 113 8.53 21.20 18.63
C GLU A 113 9.88 21.84 18.26
N ARG A 114 10.53 21.37 17.19
CA ARG A 114 11.77 21.96 16.68
C ARG A 114 11.56 23.39 16.17
N GLU A 115 10.45 23.63 15.45
CA GLU A 115 10.12 24.99 15.00
C GLU A 115 9.91 25.94 16.16
N GLN A 116 9.15 25.54 17.21
CA GLN A 116 8.94 26.35 18.42
C GLN A 116 10.23 26.67 19.15
N SER A 117 11.21 25.75 19.10
CA SER A 117 12.54 25.95 19.72
C SER A 117 13.55 26.66 18.82
N GLY A 118 13.15 27.15 17.64
CA GLY A 118 14.04 27.82 16.68
C GLY A 118 15.06 26.88 15.99
N LYS A 119 14.84 25.56 16.03
CA LYS A 119 15.71 24.53 15.44
C LYS A 119 15.01 23.79 14.29
N THR A 120 14.23 24.50 13.51
CA THR A 120 13.47 23.94 12.37
C THR A 120 14.39 23.14 11.44
N PHE A 121 13.92 21.99 10.96
CA PHE A 121 14.62 21.27 9.89
C PHE A 121 14.73 22.15 8.65
N LYS A 122 15.89 22.11 7.99
CA LYS A 122 16.09 22.86 6.75
C LYS A 122 15.16 22.33 5.65
N ASP A 123 14.65 23.23 4.82
CA ASP A 123 13.88 22.89 3.61
C ASP A 123 12.51 22.20 3.85
N VAL A 124 11.90 22.38 5.03
CA VAL A 124 10.53 21.87 5.30
C VAL A 124 9.52 22.53 4.37
N VAL A 125 8.60 21.72 3.84
CA VAL A 125 7.43 22.12 3.07
C VAL A 125 6.18 21.84 3.89
N LYS A 126 5.41 22.87 4.24
CA LYS A 126 4.14 22.73 4.96
C LYS A 126 3.02 22.52 3.94
N CYS A 127 2.61 21.27 3.74
CA CYS A 127 1.63 20.91 2.71
C CYS A 127 0.19 21.17 3.18
N THR A 128 -0.15 20.69 4.38
CA THR A 128 -1.42 20.90 5.08
C THR A 128 -1.18 21.07 6.57
N GLN A 129 -2.24 21.24 7.35
CA GLN A 129 -2.14 21.32 8.80
C GLN A 129 -1.54 20.05 9.42
N ASP A 130 -1.87 18.88 8.86
CA ASP A 130 -1.51 17.55 9.37
C ASP A 130 -0.41 16.85 8.57
N LEU A 131 0.16 17.54 7.58
CA LEU A 131 1.16 16.98 6.67
C LEU A 131 2.19 18.04 6.30
N TRP A 132 3.44 17.79 6.71
CA TRP A 132 4.63 18.48 6.20
C TRP A 132 5.51 17.48 5.46
N HIS A 133 6.44 18.01 4.67
CA HIS A 133 7.39 17.20 3.91
C HIS A 133 8.79 17.79 3.99
N CYS A 134 9.82 16.94 4.07
CA CYS A 134 11.21 17.37 4.12
C CYS A 134 12.14 16.25 3.62
N ILE A 135 13.08 16.62 2.75
CA ILE A 135 14.21 15.77 2.34
C ILE A 135 15.56 16.42 2.70
N GLY A 136 15.57 17.39 3.59
CA GLY A 136 16.80 18.03 4.07
C GLY A 136 17.70 17.06 4.83
N PRO A 137 19.05 17.23 4.74
CA PRO A 137 20.04 16.35 5.34
C PRO A 137 19.82 16.04 6.83
N ASP A 138 19.53 17.05 7.63
CA ASP A 138 19.30 16.91 9.07
C ASP A 138 18.04 16.12 9.42
N PHE A 139 16.96 16.26 8.61
CA PHE A 139 15.77 15.44 8.74
C PHE A 139 16.03 13.99 8.32
N LEU A 140 16.68 13.77 7.17
CA LEU A 140 16.97 12.42 6.69
C LEU A 140 17.88 11.66 7.67
N GLY A 141 18.92 12.31 8.21
CA GLY A 141 19.80 11.73 9.23
C GLY A 141 19.06 11.33 10.51
N ASN A 142 18.10 12.15 10.96
CA ASN A 142 17.21 11.81 12.07
C ASN A 142 16.31 10.62 11.73
N GLN A 143 15.69 10.60 10.55
CA GLN A 143 14.78 9.51 10.15
C GLN A 143 15.52 8.20 9.96
N ILE A 144 16.73 8.18 9.39
CA ILE A 144 17.55 6.97 9.28
C ILE A 144 17.86 6.40 10.67
N THR A 145 18.20 7.26 11.64
CA THR A 145 18.45 6.84 13.02
C THR A 145 17.22 6.16 13.63
N LEU A 146 16.05 6.81 13.56
CA LEU A 146 14.80 6.27 14.08
C LEU A 146 14.35 5.00 13.34
N SER A 147 14.59 4.91 12.02
CA SER A 147 14.27 3.71 11.24
C SER A 147 15.15 2.52 11.65
N LEU A 148 16.46 2.74 11.87
CA LEU A 148 17.37 1.70 12.35
C LEU A 148 16.96 1.19 13.75
N GLU A 149 16.56 2.10 14.64
CA GLU A 149 16.06 1.76 15.98
C GLU A 149 14.78 0.92 15.91
N ARG A 150 13.76 1.34 15.11
CA ARG A 150 12.50 0.62 14.96
C ARG A 150 12.66 -0.73 14.28
N LEU A 151 13.47 -0.80 13.23
CA LEU A 151 13.82 -2.03 12.51
C LEU A 151 14.74 -2.95 13.32
N GLN A 152 15.40 -2.43 14.37
CA GLN A 152 16.41 -3.14 15.16
C GLN A 152 17.53 -3.71 14.28
N LEU A 153 17.97 -2.92 13.31
CA LEU A 153 19.02 -3.26 12.36
C LEU A 153 20.18 -2.28 12.47
N GLU A 154 21.39 -2.76 12.26
CA GLU A 154 22.58 -1.88 12.17
C GLU A 154 22.66 -1.14 10.84
N LYS A 155 22.05 -1.71 9.77
CA LYS A 155 22.11 -1.19 8.41
C LYS A 155 20.83 -1.48 7.63
N ILE A 156 20.31 -0.46 6.93
CA ILE A 156 19.23 -0.58 5.94
C ILE A 156 19.84 -0.83 4.56
N ASP A 157 19.31 -1.79 3.79
CA ASP A 157 19.88 -2.12 2.49
C ASP A 157 19.61 -1.03 1.44
N VAL A 158 18.41 -0.47 1.43
CA VAL A 158 18.01 0.62 0.52
C VAL A 158 17.22 1.69 1.26
N TYR A 159 17.61 2.96 1.12
CA TYR A 159 16.86 4.09 1.68
C TYR A 159 16.39 5.04 0.59
N LEU A 160 15.07 5.30 0.52
CA LEU A 160 14.47 6.10 -0.54
C LEU A 160 14.06 7.50 -0.05
N LEU A 161 14.29 8.53 -0.87
CA LEU A 161 13.57 9.78 -0.74
C LEU A 161 12.08 9.52 -1.07
N HIS A 162 11.20 9.85 -0.15
CA HIS A 162 9.78 9.52 -0.24
C HIS A 162 8.99 10.70 -0.82
N ASN A 163 8.62 10.62 -2.09
CA ASN A 163 7.83 11.60 -2.85
C ASN A 163 8.39 13.04 -2.77
N PRO A 164 9.64 13.28 -3.20
CA PRO A 164 10.25 14.62 -3.15
C PRO A 164 9.46 15.68 -3.94
N GLU A 165 8.64 15.27 -4.92
CA GLU A 165 7.76 16.12 -5.72
C GLU A 165 6.72 16.90 -4.91
N TYR A 166 6.52 16.58 -3.63
CA TYR A 166 5.70 17.40 -2.73
C TYR A 166 6.19 18.85 -2.65
N PHE A 167 7.51 19.06 -2.72
CA PHE A 167 8.04 20.42 -2.83
C PHE A 167 7.49 21.15 -4.06
N GLN A 168 7.48 20.54 -5.23
CA GLN A 168 6.99 21.18 -6.44
C GLN A 168 5.48 21.48 -6.38
N THR A 169 4.71 20.57 -5.75
CA THR A 169 3.25 20.71 -5.61
C THR A 169 2.86 21.84 -4.65
N TYR A 170 3.59 22.00 -3.53
CA TYR A 170 3.24 22.90 -2.43
C TYR A 170 4.17 24.10 -2.29
N SER A 171 5.11 24.27 -3.21
CA SER A 171 6.04 25.42 -3.19
C SER A 171 5.33 26.74 -3.39
N ILE A 172 5.73 27.73 -2.60
CA ILE A 172 5.31 29.13 -2.76
C ILE A 172 6.07 29.86 -3.89
N ILE A 173 7.08 29.22 -4.48
CA ILE A 173 7.84 29.78 -5.61
C ILE A 173 6.98 29.71 -6.87
N SER A 174 6.50 30.85 -7.33
CA SER A 174 5.65 30.98 -8.52
C SER A 174 6.43 30.79 -9.83
N ASP A 175 7.68 31.25 -9.87
CA ASP A 175 8.55 31.09 -11.03
C ASP A 175 8.94 29.61 -11.24
N ALA A 176 8.58 29.06 -12.40
CA ALA A 176 8.70 27.64 -12.70
C ALA A 176 10.16 27.18 -12.75
N GLU A 177 11.04 27.96 -13.41
CA GLU A 177 12.46 27.61 -13.52
C GLU A 177 13.17 27.67 -12.17
N ARG A 178 12.87 28.71 -11.38
CA ARG A 178 13.43 28.84 -10.03
C ARG A 178 12.96 27.72 -9.12
N ARG A 179 11.68 27.32 -9.22
CA ARG A 179 11.12 26.21 -8.45
C ARG A 179 11.78 24.89 -8.84
N GLU A 180 11.97 24.63 -10.13
CA GLU A 180 12.64 23.43 -10.61
C GLU A 180 14.11 23.40 -10.17
N ARG A 181 14.87 24.50 -10.31
CA ARG A 181 16.25 24.58 -9.82
C ARG A 181 16.33 24.27 -8.32
N GLU A 182 15.42 24.83 -7.53
CA GLU A 182 15.37 24.59 -6.08
C GLU A 182 15.00 23.12 -5.77
N TYR A 183 14.11 22.51 -6.54
CA TYR A 183 13.74 21.09 -6.40
C TYR A 183 14.97 20.18 -6.55
N TYR A 184 15.70 20.34 -7.63
CA TYR A 184 16.89 19.51 -7.88
C TYR A 184 18.08 19.87 -6.97
N ARG A 185 18.19 21.11 -6.49
CA ARG A 185 19.14 21.45 -5.43
C ARG A 185 18.88 20.64 -4.16
N ARG A 186 17.60 20.54 -3.75
CA ARG A 186 17.21 19.74 -2.58
C ARG A 186 17.53 18.27 -2.74
N ILE A 187 17.29 17.70 -3.93
CA ILE A 187 17.66 16.31 -4.24
C ILE A 187 19.18 16.15 -4.17
N LYS A 188 19.95 17.10 -4.70
CA LYS A 188 21.42 17.07 -4.64
C LYS A 188 21.93 17.09 -3.19
N ASP A 189 21.42 18.00 -2.36
CA ASP A 189 21.80 18.08 -0.94
C ASP A 189 21.45 16.75 -0.21
N ALA A 190 20.27 16.18 -0.50
CA ALA A 190 19.87 14.90 0.04
C ALA A 190 20.80 13.76 -0.40
N PHE A 191 21.17 13.70 -1.67
CA PHE A 191 22.07 12.65 -2.20
C PHE A 191 23.48 12.76 -1.63
N VAL A 192 24.04 13.97 -1.47
CA VAL A 192 25.32 14.17 -0.78
C VAL A 192 25.27 13.60 0.63
N HIS A 193 24.18 13.86 1.37
CA HIS A 193 23.99 13.30 2.71
C HIS A 193 23.84 11.77 2.69
N LEU A 194 23.09 11.20 1.74
CA LEU A 194 22.90 9.75 1.66
C LEU A 194 24.22 9.03 1.30
N GLU A 195 25.09 9.63 0.47
CA GLU A 195 26.45 9.11 0.27
C GLU A 195 27.27 9.12 1.57
N GLU A 196 27.12 10.13 2.42
CA GLU A 196 27.75 10.13 3.74
C GLU A 196 27.18 9.01 4.65
N GLU A 197 25.88 8.75 4.58
CA GLU A 197 25.25 7.65 5.31
C GLU A 197 25.71 6.27 4.83
N VAL A 198 25.99 6.11 3.54
CA VAL A 198 26.63 4.91 3.00
C VAL A 198 28.04 4.77 3.56
N LYS A 199 28.85 5.85 3.56
CA LYS A 199 30.21 5.85 4.12
C LYS A 199 30.21 5.52 5.63
N ARG A 200 29.21 5.99 6.36
CA ARG A 200 28.98 5.66 7.79
C ARG A 200 28.54 4.21 8.01
N GLY A 201 28.19 3.48 6.98
CA GLY A 201 27.73 2.10 7.03
C GLY A 201 26.27 1.93 7.50
N ARG A 202 25.45 3.01 7.54
CA ARG A 202 24.07 2.96 8.01
C ARG A 202 23.07 2.55 6.92
N ILE A 203 23.37 2.85 5.66
CA ILE A 203 22.64 2.37 4.48
C ILE A 203 23.60 1.74 3.46
N SER A 204 23.10 0.90 2.53
CA SER A 204 23.96 0.35 1.47
C SER A 204 23.76 1.10 0.16
N TYR A 205 22.53 1.33 -0.21
CA TYR A 205 22.11 2.02 -1.43
C TYR A 205 21.01 3.02 -1.12
N TYR A 206 20.80 3.96 -2.04
CA TYR A 206 19.69 4.88 -1.94
C TYR A 206 18.96 5.06 -3.27
N GLY A 207 17.83 5.73 -3.23
CA GLY A 207 17.00 5.96 -4.40
C GLY A 207 15.89 6.97 -4.16
N ILE A 208 14.94 6.99 -5.08
CA ILE A 208 13.75 7.84 -5.00
C ILE A 208 12.48 7.00 -5.22
N SER A 209 11.50 7.18 -4.34
CA SER A 209 10.11 6.81 -4.59
C SER A 209 9.33 8.06 -5.00
N SER A 210 8.85 8.12 -6.26
CA SER A 210 8.08 9.26 -6.76
C SER A 210 6.85 8.80 -7.54
N ASN A 211 5.71 9.45 -7.28
CA ASN A 211 4.48 9.21 -8.03
C ASN A 211 4.48 9.89 -9.41
N THR A 212 5.45 10.75 -9.69
CA THR A 212 5.44 11.60 -10.88
C THR A 212 6.51 11.25 -11.93
N PHE A 213 7.31 10.21 -11.71
CA PHE A 213 8.26 9.72 -12.72
C PHE A 213 7.59 9.32 -14.04
N ALA A 214 6.36 8.80 -13.96
CA ALA A 214 5.57 8.35 -15.10
C ALA A 214 4.66 9.43 -15.72
N ASP A 215 4.71 10.65 -15.20
CA ASP A 215 3.88 11.75 -15.68
C ASP A 215 4.47 12.43 -16.94
N LYS A 216 3.66 13.23 -17.61
CA LYS A 216 4.14 14.08 -18.72
C LYS A 216 5.09 15.15 -18.18
N GLU A 217 6.16 15.46 -18.93
CA GLU A 217 7.14 16.49 -18.58
C GLU A 217 6.51 17.87 -18.34
N THR A 218 5.38 18.16 -19.00
CA THR A 218 4.65 19.42 -18.83
C THR A 218 3.92 19.56 -17.49
N LYS A 219 3.87 18.50 -16.69
CA LYS A 219 3.22 18.54 -15.38
C LYS A 219 4.11 19.28 -14.37
N GLN A 220 3.53 20.21 -13.63
CA GLN A 220 4.28 21.09 -12.70
C GLN A 220 5.16 20.32 -11.69
N ASN A 221 4.70 19.17 -11.24
CA ASN A 221 5.41 18.36 -10.24
C ASN A 221 6.14 17.14 -10.84
N PHE A 222 6.39 17.17 -12.15
CA PHE A 222 7.13 16.11 -12.83
C PHE A 222 8.55 15.95 -12.24
N THR A 223 8.97 14.70 -12.07
CA THR A 223 10.32 14.33 -11.64
C THR A 223 11.06 13.68 -12.82
N SER A 224 12.08 14.36 -13.35
CA SER A 224 12.92 13.82 -14.43
C SER A 224 13.97 12.86 -13.86
N LEU A 225 13.94 11.61 -14.31
CA LEU A 225 14.94 10.62 -13.95
C LEU A 225 16.32 10.99 -14.54
N GLU A 226 16.36 11.55 -15.75
CA GLU A 226 17.58 12.04 -16.36
C GLU A 226 18.33 13.05 -15.49
N LYS A 227 17.62 14.05 -14.95
CA LYS A 227 18.21 15.05 -14.05
C LYS A 227 18.66 14.41 -12.72
N VAL A 228 17.89 13.47 -12.20
CA VAL A 228 18.27 12.73 -10.97
C VAL A 228 19.53 11.91 -11.17
N VAL A 229 19.66 11.18 -12.27
CA VAL A 229 20.86 10.40 -12.62
C VAL A 229 22.06 11.35 -12.82
N SER A 230 21.88 12.47 -13.50
CA SER A 230 22.92 13.48 -13.67
C SER A 230 23.45 13.98 -12.32
N ILE A 231 22.56 14.31 -11.39
CA ILE A 231 22.93 14.75 -10.03
C ILE A 231 23.73 13.67 -9.30
N ALA A 232 23.32 12.41 -9.37
CA ALA A 232 24.04 11.32 -8.72
C ALA A 232 25.48 11.19 -9.28
N ASN A 233 25.63 11.28 -10.60
CA ASN A 233 26.92 11.19 -11.30
C ASN A 233 27.82 12.41 -11.02
N GLU A 234 27.25 13.61 -10.86
CA GLU A 234 27.99 14.80 -10.46
C GLU A 234 28.61 14.69 -9.05
N ILE A 235 27.95 13.94 -8.14
CA ILE A 235 28.44 13.71 -6.77
C ILE A 235 29.57 12.69 -6.78
N SER A 236 29.40 11.57 -7.51
CA SER A 236 30.41 10.52 -7.65
C SER A 236 30.12 9.64 -8.87
N GLU A 237 31.15 9.28 -9.63
CA GLU A 237 31.02 8.26 -10.68
C GLU A 237 30.63 6.88 -10.10
N ASN A 238 31.09 6.58 -8.89
CA ASN A 238 30.76 5.36 -8.15
C ASN A 238 29.68 5.63 -7.09
N ASN A 239 28.63 6.39 -7.47
CA ASN A 239 27.52 6.69 -6.55
C ASN A 239 26.70 5.44 -6.24
N HIS A 240 26.00 5.51 -5.07
CA HIS A 240 25.13 4.44 -4.59
C HIS A 240 23.64 4.67 -4.90
N PHE A 241 23.32 5.59 -5.82
CA PHE A 241 21.96 5.75 -6.36
C PHE A 241 21.62 4.54 -7.24
N ALA A 242 20.79 3.64 -6.74
CA ALA A 242 20.60 2.34 -7.36
C ALA A 242 19.13 1.97 -7.59
N ILE A 243 18.19 2.64 -6.92
CA ILE A 243 16.79 2.20 -6.89
C ILE A 243 15.86 3.36 -7.25
N VAL A 244 14.85 3.04 -8.07
CA VAL A 244 13.69 3.90 -8.31
C VAL A 244 12.41 3.15 -7.99
N GLN A 245 11.42 3.85 -7.40
CA GLN A 245 10.12 3.30 -7.10
C GLN A 245 9.03 4.22 -7.66
N PHE A 246 8.03 3.64 -8.34
CA PHE A 246 6.96 4.40 -8.96
C PHE A 246 5.68 3.56 -9.06
N PRO A 247 4.49 4.19 -9.25
CA PRO A 247 3.25 3.46 -9.49
C PRO A 247 3.17 2.93 -10.92
N LEU A 248 2.88 1.63 -11.03
CA LEU A 248 2.55 0.98 -12.30
C LEU A 248 1.41 -0.03 -12.06
N ASN A 249 0.39 0.03 -12.87
CA ASN A 249 -0.72 -0.90 -12.88
C ASN A 249 -1.42 -0.89 -14.25
N LEU A 250 -2.46 -1.68 -14.44
CA LEU A 250 -3.16 -1.82 -15.73
C LEU A 250 -3.72 -0.49 -16.27
N ILE A 251 -3.91 0.51 -15.40
CA ILE A 251 -4.48 1.83 -15.75
C ILE A 251 -3.38 2.91 -15.76
N GLU A 252 -2.54 2.94 -14.72
CA GLU A 252 -1.43 3.90 -14.60
C GLU A 252 -0.17 3.27 -15.22
N ASN A 253 -0.03 3.36 -16.53
CA ASN A 253 1.04 2.73 -17.30
C ASN A 253 2.01 3.75 -17.96
N GLY A 254 1.95 5.01 -17.55
CA GLY A 254 2.74 6.10 -18.12
C GLY A 254 4.26 5.84 -18.14
N GLY A 255 4.78 5.10 -17.15
CA GLY A 255 6.21 4.75 -17.11
C GLY A 255 6.69 3.90 -18.29
N MET A 256 5.78 3.21 -18.98
CA MET A 256 6.04 2.42 -20.19
C MET A 256 5.77 3.19 -21.49
N ASN A 257 4.74 4.07 -21.47
CA ASN A 257 4.13 4.58 -22.70
C ASN A 257 4.34 6.08 -22.92
N ILE A 258 4.72 6.84 -21.86
CA ILE A 258 4.96 8.28 -22.00
C ILE A 258 6.46 8.51 -22.24
N LEU A 259 6.76 9.08 -23.40
CA LEU A 259 8.12 9.54 -23.74
C LEU A 259 8.34 10.87 -23.01
N ASN A 260 8.94 10.81 -21.82
CA ASN A 260 9.10 11.94 -20.90
C ASN A 260 10.55 12.13 -20.42
N GLN A 261 11.48 11.40 -21.02
CA GLN A 261 12.92 11.48 -20.73
C GLN A 261 13.70 11.78 -22.01
N GLN A 262 14.91 12.37 -21.87
CA GLN A 262 15.82 12.68 -22.98
C GLN A 262 15.12 13.41 -24.13
N ASN A 263 14.51 14.58 -23.81
CA ASN A 263 13.74 15.40 -24.76
C ASN A 263 12.62 14.62 -25.47
N GLY A 264 11.91 13.77 -24.74
CA GLY A 264 10.76 13.01 -25.26
C GLY A 264 11.14 11.86 -26.19
N THR A 265 12.34 11.30 -26.08
CA THR A 265 12.78 10.15 -26.89
C THR A 265 12.69 8.83 -26.16
N LYS A 266 12.62 8.84 -24.81
CA LYS A 266 12.58 7.64 -23.98
C LYS A 266 11.49 7.69 -22.94
N THR A 267 11.01 6.52 -22.55
CA THR A 267 10.16 6.35 -21.39
C THR A 267 11.00 6.32 -20.11
N PHE A 268 10.33 6.49 -18.97
CA PHE A 268 10.97 6.34 -17.67
C PHE A 268 11.61 4.95 -17.49
N LEU A 269 10.92 3.87 -17.86
CA LEU A 269 11.45 2.51 -17.72
C LEU A 269 12.64 2.23 -18.62
N GLN A 270 12.62 2.68 -19.87
CA GLN A 270 13.78 2.56 -20.77
C GLN A 270 15.02 3.23 -20.17
N LEU A 271 14.86 4.46 -19.64
CA LEU A 271 16.00 5.16 -19.05
C LEU A 271 16.48 4.49 -17.75
N ALA A 272 15.55 3.96 -16.93
CA ALA A 272 15.91 3.21 -15.72
C ALA A 272 16.71 1.94 -16.05
N GLY A 273 16.29 1.18 -17.09
CA GLY A 273 17.00 -0.01 -17.57
C GLY A 273 18.40 0.31 -18.09
N GLU A 274 18.56 1.36 -18.92
CA GLU A 274 19.87 1.78 -19.45
C GLU A 274 20.86 2.20 -18.36
N ASN A 275 20.36 2.73 -17.24
CA ASN A 275 21.17 3.10 -16.08
C ASN A 275 21.34 1.95 -15.09
N ASN A 276 20.89 0.74 -15.44
CA ASN A 276 20.91 -0.45 -14.57
C ASN A 276 20.37 -0.17 -13.16
N LEU A 277 19.24 0.55 -13.06
CA LEU A 277 18.57 0.83 -11.81
C LEU A 277 17.62 -0.31 -11.44
N GLY A 278 17.54 -0.67 -10.17
CA GLY A 278 16.51 -1.54 -9.66
C GLY A 278 15.16 -0.80 -9.64
N VAL A 279 14.17 -1.39 -10.28
CA VAL A 279 12.84 -0.79 -10.42
C VAL A 279 11.87 -1.50 -9.51
N LEU A 280 11.34 -0.78 -8.52
CA LEU A 280 10.28 -1.21 -7.62
C LEU A 280 8.95 -0.60 -8.06
N VAL A 281 7.91 -1.42 -8.17
CA VAL A 281 6.57 -0.95 -8.53
C VAL A 281 5.68 -0.91 -7.30
N ASN A 282 5.13 0.25 -6.97
CA ASN A 282 4.08 0.39 -5.95
C ASN A 282 2.68 0.49 -6.58
N ARG A 283 1.62 0.37 -5.77
CA ARG A 283 0.20 0.42 -6.16
C ARG A 283 -0.21 -0.52 -7.31
N PRO A 284 0.31 -1.75 -7.41
CA PRO A 284 0.01 -2.62 -8.55
C PRO A 284 -1.48 -2.95 -8.70
N LEU A 285 -2.21 -2.96 -7.58
CA LEU A 285 -3.64 -3.31 -7.51
C LEU A 285 -4.56 -2.13 -7.17
N ASN A 286 -4.01 -0.92 -7.03
CA ASN A 286 -4.76 0.27 -6.64
C ASN A 286 -4.42 1.43 -7.59
N ALA A 287 -5.17 1.53 -8.67
CA ALA A 287 -5.01 2.62 -9.64
C ALA A 287 -5.73 3.90 -9.18
N ILE A 288 -5.16 5.05 -9.50
CA ILE A 288 -5.81 6.35 -9.33
C ILE A 288 -6.18 6.89 -10.72
N ASN A 289 -7.47 7.01 -11.00
CA ASN A 289 -7.98 7.60 -12.22
C ASN A 289 -8.98 8.72 -11.91
N LYS A 290 -8.72 9.93 -12.39
CA LYS A 290 -9.57 11.12 -12.14
C LYS A 290 -9.96 11.28 -10.66
N ASN A 291 -9.00 11.17 -9.74
CA ASN A 291 -9.16 11.22 -8.28
C ASN A 291 -10.03 10.09 -7.67
N LYS A 292 -10.36 9.03 -8.42
CA LYS A 292 -11.00 7.83 -7.90
C LYS A 292 -9.98 6.72 -7.75
N LEU A 293 -10.04 6.02 -6.61
CA LEU A 293 -9.29 4.79 -6.40
C LEU A 293 -10.04 3.63 -7.10
N ILE A 294 -9.36 2.95 -8.01
CA ILE A 294 -9.86 1.76 -8.70
C ILE A 294 -9.04 0.57 -8.21
N ARG A 295 -9.72 -0.40 -7.62
CA ARG A 295 -9.07 -1.63 -7.18
C ARG A 295 -9.15 -2.69 -8.27
N LEU A 296 -7.99 -3.23 -8.65
CA LEU A 296 -7.83 -4.28 -9.66
C LEU A 296 -7.85 -5.66 -8.97
N ALA A 297 -9.03 -6.07 -8.55
CA ALA A 297 -9.23 -7.35 -7.86
C ALA A 297 -10.66 -7.86 -8.09
N ASP A 298 -10.82 -9.18 -8.17
CA ASP A 298 -12.11 -9.83 -8.09
C ASP A 298 -12.50 -10.07 -6.64
N TYR A 299 -13.79 -10.13 -6.40
CA TYR A 299 -14.35 -10.32 -5.07
C TYR A 299 -15.24 -11.57 -5.02
N PRO A 300 -15.22 -12.32 -3.92
CA PRO A 300 -16.09 -13.46 -3.77
C PRO A 300 -17.56 -13.02 -3.73
N VAL A 301 -18.41 -13.68 -4.51
CA VAL A 301 -19.86 -13.51 -4.46
C VAL A 301 -20.42 -14.72 -3.71
N THR A 302 -20.86 -14.51 -2.47
CA THR A 302 -21.39 -15.58 -1.61
C THR A 302 -22.91 -15.70 -1.65
N GLU A 303 -23.58 -14.61 -2.04
CA GLU A 303 -25.04 -14.54 -2.16
C GLU A 303 -25.42 -13.75 -3.41
N ASP A 304 -26.46 -14.20 -4.10
CA ASP A 304 -26.99 -13.52 -5.28
C ASP A 304 -28.35 -12.87 -4.95
N ARG A 305 -28.29 -11.67 -4.35
CA ARG A 305 -29.50 -10.89 -4.02
C ARG A 305 -29.52 -9.59 -4.84
N ASN A 306 -30.69 -9.28 -5.38
CA ASN A 306 -30.92 -8.01 -6.05
C ASN A 306 -31.22 -6.87 -5.07
N ASP A 307 -31.26 -5.64 -5.59
CA ASP A 307 -31.48 -4.44 -4.76
C ASP A 307 -32.82 -4.50 -3.98
N ASN A 308 -33.89 -5.06 -4.55
CA ASN A 308 -35.19 -5.15 -3.88
C ASN A 308 -35.13 -6.10 -2.68
N GLU A 309 -34.45 -7.23 -2.80
CA GLU A 309 -34.23 -8.18 -1.71
C GLU A 309 -33.39 -7.58 -0.59
N ILE A 310 -32.38 -6.79 -0.95
CA ILE A 310 -31.56 -6.05 0.04
C ILE A 310 -32.42 -5.01 0.77
N PHE A 311 -33.26 -4.25 0.08
CA PHE A 311 -34.19 -3.32 0.74
C PHE A 311 -35.19 -4.03 1.66
N SER A 312 -35.67 -5.23 1.27
CA SER A 312 -36.51 -6.05 2.15
C SER A 312 -35.79 -6.45 3.43
N LEU A 313 -34.51 -6.85 3.35
CA LEU A 313 -33.69 -7.15 4.53
C LEU A 313 -33.45 -5.91 5.41
N ILE A 314 -33.27 -4.72 4.82
CA ILE A 314 -33.17 -3.46 5.56
C ILE A 314 -34.47 -3.18 6.33
N ASP A 315 -35.64 -3.38 5.72
CA ASP A 315 -36.93 -3.17 6.36
C ASP A 315 -37.18 -4.21 7.47
N ASP A 316 -36.74 -5.46 7.29
CA ASP A 316 -36.83 -6.49 8.34
C ASP A 316 -35.88 -6.20 9.52
N LEU A 317 -34.66 -5.71 9.24
CA LEU A 317 -33.76 -5.24 10.30
C LEU A 317 -34.38 -4.07 11.06
N SER A 318 -35.02 -3.10 10.38
CA SER A 318 -35.67 -1.96 10.98
C SER A 318 -36.78 -2.37 11.94
N LYS A 319 -37.60 -3.41 11.62
CA LYS A 319 -38.62 -3.96 12.52
C LYS A 319 -38.00 -4.56 13.78
N GLN A 320 -36.86 -5.28 13.62
CA GLN A 320 -36.14 -5.86 14.76
C GLN A 320 -35.55 -4.78 15.66
N GLU A 321 -34.95 -3.73 15.08
CA GLU A 321 -34.44 -2.57 15.81
C GLU A 321 -35.54 -1.86 16.62
N SER A 322 -36.70 -1.57 16.00
CA SER A 322 -37.84 -0.96 16.66
C SER A 322 -38.33 -1.82 17.83
N ASN A 323 -38.45 -3.13 17.65
CA ASN A 323 -38.84 -4.06 18.69
C ASN A 323 -37.86 -4.06 19.89
N LEU A 324 -36.53 -4.04 19.60
CA LEU A 324 -35.50 -3.97 20.65
C LEU A 324 -35.52 -2.62 21.38
N ILE A 325 -35.75 -1.51 20.69
CA ILE A 325 -35.85 -0.18 21.29
C ILE A 325 -37.07 -0.09 22.16
N GLU A 326 -38.26 -0.43 21.63
CA GLU A 326 -39.54 -0.25 22.32
C GLU A 326 -39.69 -1.18 23.51
N LYS A 327 -39.29 -2.44 23.42
CA LYS A 327 -39.52 -3.43 24.48
C LYS A 327 -38.42 -3.50 25.52
N TYR A 328 -37.18 -3.12 25.17
CA TYR A 328 -36.02 -3.37 26.03
C TYR A 328 -35.20 -2.11 26.31
N ILE A 329 -34.69 -1.39 25.30
CA ILE A 329 -33.76 -0.28 25.51
C ILE A 329 -34.38 0.86 26.32
N ASN A 330 -35.66 1.14 26.09
CA ASN A 330 -36.38 2.16 26.85
C ASN A 330 -36.46 1.87 28.39
N TYR A 331 -36.38 0.61 28.79
CA TYR A 331 -36.51 0.15 30.17
C TYR A 331 -35.19 -0.22 30.84
N ILE A 332 -34.05 -0.17 30.14
CA ILE A 332 -32.73 -0.42 30.74
C ILE A 332 -32.43 0.67 31.79
N GLY A 333 -31.70 0.29 32.84
CA GLY A 333 -31.25 1.20 33.90
C GLY A 333 -30.10 2.15 33.52
N LEU A 334 -29.98 2.55 32.24
CA LEU A 334 -28.98 3.47 31.74
C LEU A 334 -29.45 4.93 31.77
N SER A 335 -28.54 5.87 31.84
CA SER A 335 -28.83 7.31 31.69
C SER A 335 -29.40 7.62 30.29
N SER A 336 -30.07 8.77 30.15
CA SER A 336 -30.62 9.19 28.85
C SER A 336 -29.60 9.30 27.74
N SER A 337 -28.37 9.71 28.06
CA SER A 337 -27.28 9.81 27.08
C SER A 337 -26.75 8.43 26.65
N GLU A 338 -26.64 7.48 27.58
CA GLU A 338 -26.22 6.10 27.28
C GLU A 338 -27.29 5.38 26.47
N LYS A 339 -28.58 5.50 26.82
CA LYS A 339 -29.69 4.97 26.02
C LYS A 339 -29.64 5.49 24.59
N LYS A 340 -29.45 6.81 24.41
CA LYS A 340 -29.33 7.41 23.10
C LYS A 340 -28.17 6.80 22.30
N ASN A 341 -27.02 6.61 22.94
CA ASN A 341 -25.87 5.99 22.28
C ASN A 341 -26.15 4.54 21.84
N VAL A 342 -26.84 3.75 22.69
CA VAL A 342 -27.25 2.39 22.32
C VAL A 342 -28.25 2.41 21.16
N VAL A 343 -29.24 3.31 21.17
CA VAL A 343 -30.20 3.49 20.07
C VAL A 343 -29.46 3.87 18.76
N ASP A 344 -28.58 4.84 18.84
CA ASP A 344 -27.79 5.27 17.68
C ASP A 344 -26.94 4.12 17.12
N CYS A 345 -26.39 3.27 17.97
CA CYS A 345 -25.54 2.13 17.56
C CYS A 345 -26.35 0.97 16.97
N ILE A 346 -27.56 0.69 17.46
CA ILE A 346 -28.38 -0.42 16.96
C ILE A 346 -29.13 -0.07 15.67
N SER A 347 -29.40 1.23 15.40
CA SER A 347 -30.20 1.71 14.27
C SER A 347 -29.42 1.68 12.94
N LEU A 348 -28.89 0.52 12.58
CA LEU A 348 -28.13 0.34 11.34
C LEU A 348 -28.99 0.41 10.08
N SER A 349 -30.26 -0.01 10.16
CA SER A 349 -31.19 0.01 9.03
C SER A 349 -31.37 1.41 8.44
N THR A 350 -31.53 2.43 9.31
CA THR A 350 -31.65 3.84 8.89
C THR A 350 -30.40 4.33 8.18
N LEU A 351 -29.22 4.00 8.71
CA LEU A 351 -27.94 4.35 8.12
C LEU A 351 -27.74 3.67 6.75
N LEU A 352 -28.02 2.37 6.66
CA LEU A 352 -27.90 1.60 5.43
C LEU A 352 -28.90 2.07 4.39
N LYS A 353 -30.17 2.30 4.74
CA LYS A 353 -31.21 2.80 3.82
C LYS A 353 -30.81 4.13 3.17
N SER A 354 -30.22 5.03 3.96
CA SER A 354 -29.80 6.37 3.50
C SER A 354 -28.53 6.36 2.65
N ASN A 355 -27.67 5.34 2.77
CA ASN A 355 -26.36 5.32 2.15
C ASN A 355 -26.13 4.14 1.19
N TYR A 356 -27.04 3.17 1.07
CA TYR A 356 -26.87 1.98 0.24
C TYR A 356 -26.44 2.30 -1.19
N LYS A 357 -27.11 3.25 -1.84
CA LYS A 357 -26.82 3.66 -3.22
C LYS A 357 -25.50 4.44 -3.39
N LYS A 358 -24.85 4.83 -2.29
CA LYS A 358 -23.56 5.52 -2.31
C LYS A 358 -22.38 4.56 -2.24
N PHE A 359 -22.63 3.31 -1.86
CA PHE A 359 -21.59 2.29 -1.88
C PHE A 359 -21.36 1.85 -3.33
N ASP A 360 -20.15 2.02 -3.82
CA ASP A 360 -19.74 1.70 -5.20
C ASP A 360 -18.54 0.75 -5.28
N ASP A 361 -17.83 0.51 -4.17
CA ASP A 361 -16.66 -0.38 -4.12
C ASP A 361 -16.81 -1.38 -2.97
N PRO A 362 -16.72 -2.71 -3.27
CA PRO A 362 -16.86 -3.75 -2.24
C PRO A 362 -15.73 -3.72 -1.21
N GLY A 363 -14.52 -3.29 -1.58
CA GLY A 363 -13.39 -3.18 -0.66
C GLY A 363 -13.59 -2.08 0.36
N ASN A 364 -14.06 -0.89 -0.08
CA ASN A 364 -14.41 0.21 0.81
C ASN A 364 -15.58 -0.15 1.71
N PHE A 365 -16.60 -0.82 1.17
CA PHE A 365 -17.72 -1.29 1.96
C PHE A 365 -17.28 -2.29 3.03
N ASN A 366 -16.39 -3.24 2.70
CA ASN A 366 -15.88 -4.21 3.67
C ASN A 366 -15.06 -3.55 4.79
N GLU A 367 -14.36 -2.47 4.50
CA GLU A 367 -13.67 -1.66 5.52
C GLU A 367 -14.70 -0.98 6.45
N ILE A 368 -15.72 -0.31 5.90
CA ILE A 368 -16.82 0.29 6.68
C ILE A 368 -17.54 -0.78 7.51
N LYS A 369 -17.83 -1.94 6.91
CA LYS A 369 -18.44 -3.09 7.59
C LYS A 369 -17.65 -3.49 8.83
N SER A 370 -16.32 -3.69 8.68
CA SER A 370 -15.46 -4.23 9.74
C SER A 370 -15.07 -3.21 10.81
N THR A 371 -14.88 -1.93 10.44
CA THR A 371 -14.39 -0.89 11.35
C THR A 371 -15.49 -0.05 11.97
N TYR A 372 -16.67 -0.02 11.38
CA TYR A 372 -17.75 0.86 11.83
C TYR A 372 -19.08 0.13 12.10
N LEU A 373 -19.61 -0.65 11.12
CA LEU A 373 -20.97 -1.21 11.27
C LEU A 373 -21.02 -2.37 12.28
N ILE A 374 -20.13 -3.36 12.14
CA ILE A 374 -20.05 -4.50 13.06
C ILE A 374 -19.71 -4.07 14.50
N PRO A 375 -18.70 -3.19 14.75
CA PRO A 375 -18.44 -2.70 16.11
C PRO A 375 -19.63 -2.01 16.75
N ARG A 376 -20.43 -1.22 16.02
CA ARG A 376 -21.64 -0.57 16.53
C ARG A 376 -22.72 -1.60 16.92
N ALA A 377 -23.00 -2.57 16.03
CA ALA A 377 -23.92 -3.65 16.32
C ALA A 377 -23.51 -4.42 17.59
N ASN A 378 -22.24 -4.82 17.67
CA ASN A 378 -21.71 -5.56 18.81
C ASN A 378 -21.76 -4.74 20.11
N PHE A 379 -21.47 -3.44 20.07
CA PHE A 379 -21.61 -2.56 21.22
C PHE A 379 -23.04 -2.56 21.74
N ALA A 380 -24.02 -2.33 20.85
CA ALA A 380 -25.43 -2.31 21.25
C ALA A 380 -25.91 -3.67 21.80
N ILE A 381 -25.54 -4.77 21.13
CA ILE A 381 -25.85 -6.13 21.58
C ILE A 381 -25.30 -6.38 22.99
N ASN A 382 -24.04 -6.01 23.24
CA ASN A 382 -23.38 -6.20 24.53
C ASN A 382 -24.01 -5.35 25.63
N GLU A 383 -24.31 -4.08 25.35
CA GLU A 383 -24.95 -3.18 26.37
C GLU A 383 -26.35 -3.64 26.71
N ILE A 384 -27.14 -4.09 25.74
CA ILE A 384 -28.45 -4.65 25.99
C ILE A 384 -28.35 -5.97 26.78
N GLY A 385 -27.46 -6.88 26.31
CA GLY A 385 -27.27 -8.21 26.90
C GLY A 385 -26.83 -8.18 28.36
N LYS A 386 -25.98 -7.23 28.76
CA LYS A 386 -25.57 -7.04 30.17
C LYS A 386 -26.75 -6.76 31.15
N ASN A 387 -27.80 -6.16 30.64
CA ASN A 387 -28.95 -5.77 31.46
C ASN A 387 -30.06 -6.84 31.52
N TYR A 388 -29.94 -7.91 30.73
CA TYR A 388 -30.97 -8.95 30.58
C TYR A 388 -30.39 -10.35 30.49
N THR A 389 -29.52 -10.73 31.41
CA THR A 389 -28.75 -11.98 31.37
C THR A 389 -29.60 -13.26 31.38
N ASP A 390 -30.80 -13.22 32.00
CA ASP A 390 -31.64 -14.39 32.21
C ASP A 390 -32.94 -14.37 31.38
N ASP A 391 -33.12 -13.42 30.46
CA ASP A 391 -34.33 -13.34 29.63
C ASP A 391 -34.07 -14.02 28.25
N GLU A 392 -34.60 -15.23 28.10
CA GLU A 392 -34.46 -15.99 26.84
C GLU A 392 -35.06 -15.28 25.62
N ASN A 393 -36.08 -14.44 25.81
CA ASN A 393 -36.75 -13.72 24.71
C ASN A 393 -35.79 -12.66 24.12
N ILE A 394 -35.09 -11.93 25.01
CA ILE A 394 -34.15 -10.93 24.52
C ILE A 394 -32.91 -11.57 23.92
N VAL A 395 -32.37 -12.66 24.49
CA VAL A 395 -31.27 -13.41 23.94
C VAL A 395 -31.59 -13.86 22.50
N ARG A 396 -32.83 -14.36 22.29
CA ARG A 396 -33.31 -14.74 20.96
C ARG A 396 -33.46 -13.52 20.04
N ALA A 397 -34.00 -12.40 20.54
CA ALA A 397 -34.14 -11.18 19.74
C ALA A 397 -32.79 -10.58 19.32
N LEU A 398 -31.82 -10.53 20.23
CA LEU A 398 -30.45 -10.09 19.92
C LEU A 398 -29.74 -11.00 18.94
N ARG A 399 -29.90 -12.33 19.06
CA ARG A 399 -29.38 -13.30 18.11
C ARG A 399 -29.98 -13.10 16.72
N ASN A 400 -31.28 -12.92 16.61
CA ASN A 400 -31.97 -12.67 15.34
C ASN A 400 -31.45 -11.37 14.70
N TYR A 401 -31.34 -10.29 15.48
CA TYR A 401 -30.75 -9.03 15.02
C TYR A 401 -29.32 -9.22 14.49
N ALA A 402 -28.45 -9.92 15.23
CA ALA A 402 -27.09 -10.19 14.81
C ALA A 402 -27.02 -11.00 13.50
N VAL A 403 -27.87 -12.04 13.37
CA VAL A 403 -27.95 -12.88 12.18
C VAL A 403 -28.44 -12.06 10.99
N THR A 404 -29.54 -11.31 11.14
CA THR A 404 -30.10 -10.47 10.07
C THR A 404 -29.10 -9.39 9.62
N THR A 405 -28.42 -8.76 10.59
CA THR A 405 -27.36 -7.77 10.31
C THR A 405 -26.24 -8.39 9.46
N ASN A 406 -25.72 -9.55 9.84
CA ASN A 406 -24.66 -10.21 9.09
C ASN A 406 -25.12 -10.60 7.68
N ILE A 407 -26.29 -11.22 7.54
CA ILE A 407 -26.87 -11.58 6.22
C ILE A 407 -27.01 -10.32 5.34
N LEU A 408 -27.55 -9.22 5.89
CA LEU A 408 -27.71 -7.98 5.14
C LEU A 408 -26.37 -7.41 4.69
N LEU A 409 -25.38 -7.33 5.59
CA LEU A 409 -24.06 -6.79 5.26
C LEU A 409 -23.32 -7.67 4.23
N ASP A 410 -23.44 -9.00 4.32
CA ASP A 410 -22.88 -9.93 3.33
C ASP A 410 -23.60 -9.84 1.98
N SER A 411 -24.91 -9.63 1.98
CA SER A 411 -25.71 -9.44 0.76
C SER A 411 -25.34 -8.14 0.04
N ILE A 412 -25.15 -7.03 0.79
CA ILE A 412 -24.69 -5.76 0.24
C ILE A 412 -23.28 -5.95 -0.38
N PHE A 413 -22.36 -6.57 0.34
CA PHE A 413 -21.02 -6.85 -0.17
C PHE A 413 -21.06 -7.67 -1.45
N SER A 414 -21.83 -8.77 -1.48
CA SER A 414 -21.95 -9.66 -2.64
C SER A 414 -22.57 -8.96 -3.85
N ASN A 415 -23.56 -8.07 -3.64
CA ASN A 415 -24.16 -7.29 -4.74
C ASN A 415 -23.13 -6.31 -5.33
N LEU A 416 -22.34 -5.61 -4.49
CA LEU A 416 -21.26 -4.74 -4.93
C LEU A 416 -20.16 -5.54 -5.64
N ALA A 417 -19.79 -6.70 -5.09
CA ALA A 417 -18.80 -7.62 -5.66
C ALA A 417 -19.21 -8.08 -7.06
N LYS A 418 -20.48 -8.47 -7.24
CA LYS A 418 -21.03 -8.89 -8.53
C LYS A 418 -20.94 -7.77 -9.58
N LYS A 419 -21.34 -6.54 -9.22
CA LYS A 419 -21.24 -5.37 -10.10
C LYS A 419 -19.78 -5.10 -10.48
N LYS A 420 -18.87 -5.17 -9.50
CA LYS A 420 -17.44 -4.92 -9.72
C LYS A 420 -16.79 -5.99 -10.59
N ASN A 421 -17.12 -7.26 -10.37
CA ASN A 421 -16.59 -8.35 -11.18
C ASN A 421 -17.06 -8.26 -12.65
N LEU A 422 -18.30 -7.82 -12.90
CA LEU A 422 -18.77 -7.54 -14.27
C LEU A 422 -17.95 -6.42 -14.95
N GLU A 423 -17.61 -5.37 -14.25
CA GLU A 423 -16.70 -4.33 -14.79
C GLU A 423 -15.31 -4.91 -15.11
N ASN A 424 -14.82 -5.84 -14.27
CA ASN A 424 -13.52 -6.49 -14.43
C ASN A 424 -13.45 -7.44 -15.64
N GLU A 425 -14.57 -7.93 -16.18
CA GLU A 425 -14.60 -8.82 -17.33
C GLU A 425 -13.89 -8.25 -18.58
N ASN A 426 -13.90 -6.91 -18.73
CA ASN A 426 -13.16 -6.26 -19.80
C ASN A 426 -11.64 -6.47 -19.67
N PHE A 427 -11.12 -6.39 -18.44
CA PHE A 427 -9.71 -6.66 -18.18
C PHE A 427 -9.38 -8.13 -18.43
N HIS A 428 -10.20 -9.06 -17.89
CA HIS A 428 -10.02 -10.49 -18.13
C HIS A 428 -10.01 -10.81 -19.61
N SER A 429 -11.03 -10.34 -20.36
CA SER A 429 -11.15 -10.60 -21.80
C SER A 429 -9.97 -10.05 -22.61
N ALA A 430 -9.39 -8.93 -22.21
CA ALA A 430 -8.23 -8.36 -22.87
C ALA A 430 -6.95 -9.17 -22.60
N ILE A 431 -6.74 -9.57 -21.35
CA ILE A 431 -5.56 -10.32 -20.91
C ILE A 431 -5.58 -11.76 -21.43
N ASP A 432 -6.75 -12.41 -21.40
CA ASP A 432 -6.93 -13.82 -21.73
C ASP A 432 -6.64 -14.15 -23.19
N LYS A 433 -6.58 -13.15 -24.07
CA LYS A 433 -6.13 -13.33 -25.47
C LYS A 433 -4.66 -13.74 -25.56
N PHE A 434 -3.86 -13.44 -24.56
CA PHE A 434 -2.40 -13.68 -24.50
C PHE A 434 -2.04 -14.73 -23.46
N ALA A 435 -2.97 -15.04 -22.54
CA ALA A 435 -2.76 -15.94 -21.43
C ALA A 435 -3.00 -17.41 -21.85
N ASN A 436 -2.19 -18.33 -21.35
CA ASN A 436 -2.43 -19.76 -21.48
C ASN A 436 -3.59 -20.22 -20.58
N SER A 437 -4.03 -21.48 -20.73
CA SER A 437 -5.20 -22.03 -20.04
C SER A 437 -5.12 -21.97 -18.50
N GLU A 438 -3.91 -22.05 -17.92
CA GLU A 438 -3.72 -21.93 -16.46
C GLU A 438 -3.75 -20.47 -16.02
N GLN A 439 -3.15 -19.58 -16.80
CA GLN A 439 -3.14 -18.13 -16.52
C GLN A 439 -4.55 -17.52 -16.66
N GLN A 440 -5.38 -18.02 -17.57
CA GLN A 440 -6.78 -17.59 -17.71
C GLN A 440 -7.62 -17.84 -16.45
N LYS A 441 -7.27 -18.85 -15.64
CA LYS A 441 -7.96 -19.18 -14.37
C LYS A 441 -7.58 -18.25 -13.22
N LEU A 442 -6.54 -17.42 -13.37
CA LEU A 442 -6.08 -16.48 -12.35
C LEU A 442 -7.12 -15.39 -12.11
N SER A 443 -7.21 -14.91 -10.86
CA SER A 443 -7.99 -13.72 -10.52
C SER A 443 -7.40 -12.46 -11.17
N LEU A 444 -8.17 -11.37 -11.25
CA LEU A 444 -7.67 -10.11 -11.82
C LEU A 444 -6.45 -9.59 -11.06
N SER A 445 -6.40 -9.70 -9.73
CA SER A 445 -5.24 -9.31 -8.94
C SER A 445 -3.99 -10.10 -9.33
N GLN A 446 -4.12 -11.41 -9.52
CA GLN A 446 -3.02 -12.28 -9.93
C GLN A 446 -2.56 -11.96 -11.36
N LYS A 447 -3.50 -11.77 -12.29
CA LYS A 447 -3.21 -11.36 -13.68
C LYS A 447 -2.51 -10.01 -13.72
N ALA A 448 -2.97 -9.02 -12.96
CA ALA A 448 -2.36 -7.70 -12.90
C ALA A 448 -0.90 -7.76 -12.39
N ILE A 449 -0.63 -8.53 -11.32
CA ILE A 449 0.72 -8.74 -10.81
C ILE A 449 1.60 -9.43 -11.87
N LEU A 450 1.10 -10.49 -12.49
CA LEU A 450 1.82 -11.24 -13.50
C LEU A 450 2.22 -10.37 -14.71
N LEU A 451 1.30 -9.51 -15.16
CA LEU A 451 1.55 -8.60 -16.28
C LEU A 451 2.61 -7.54 -15.95
N ILE A 452 2.55 -6.94 -14.76
CA ILE A 452 3.56 -5.99 -14.30
C ILE A 452 4.94 -6.67 -14.21
N ASN A 453 4.98 -7.91 -13.70
CA ASN A 453 6.21 -8.69 -13.60
C ASN A 453 6.79 -9.10 -14.97
N SER A 454 5.93 -9.16 -16.01
CA SER A 454 6.33 -9.45 -17.38
C SER A 454 7.03 -8.26 -18.07
N VAL A 455 6.98 -7.06 -17.47
CA VAL A 455 7.73 -5.89 -17.96
C VAL A 455 9.23 -6.11 -17.68
N PRO A 456 10.09 -6.10 -18.71
CA PRO A 456 11.51 -6.47 -18.55
C PRO A 456 12.25 -5.63 -17.51
N GLU A 457 12.04 -4.32 -17.50
CA GLU A 457 12.74 -3.37 -16.63
C GLU A 457 12.22 -3.39 -15.18
N VAL A 458 11.01 -3.90 -14.92
CA VAL A 458 10.48 -4.02 -13.58
C VAL A 458 11.17 -5.16 -12.84
N THR A 459 11.82 -4.84 -11.72
CA THR A 459 12.49 -5.86 -10.91
C THR A 459 11.53 -6.52 -9.94
N THR A 460 10.80 -5.74 -9.16
CA THR A 460 9.96 -6.25 -8.08
C THR A 460 8.67 -5.43 -7.95
N THR A 461 7.54 -6.11 -7.95
CA THR A 461 6.22 -5.52 -7.69
C THR A 461 5.89 -5.61 -6.21
N LEU A 462 5.67 -4.47 -5.55
CA LEU A 462 5.39 -4.37 -4.11
C LEU A 462 3.90 -4.54 -3.84
N VAL A 463 3.52 -5.66 -3.25
CA VAL A 463 2.12 -6.00 -2.96
C VAL A 463 1.84 -5.93 -1.46
N GLY A 464 0.75 -5.27 -1.08
CA GLY A 464 0.27 -5.23 0.29
C GLY A 464 -0.38 -6.55 0.71
N MET A 465 0.26 -7.30 1.59
CA MET A 465 -0.17 -8.63 2.03
C MET A 465 -0.46 -8.66 3.53
N LYS A 466 -1.54 -8.00 3.98
CA LYS A 466 -1.90 -7.90 5.41
C LYS A 466 -2.48 -9.18 6.04
N SER A 467 -2.60 -10.27 5.28
CA SER A 467 -3.08 -11.58 5.76
C SER A 467 -2.39 -12.73 5.04
N VAL A 468 -2.38 -13.88 5.69
CA VAL A 468 -1.82 -15.13 5.12
C VAL A 468 -2.49 -15.47 3.77
N ASN A 469 -3.80 -15.27 3.65
CA ASN A 469 -4.53 -15.54 2.40
C ASN A 469 -4.03 -14.66 1.25
N TYR A 470 -3.63 -13.42 1.51
CA TYR A 470 -3.06 -12.55 0.47
C TYR A 470 -1.67 -12.99 0.05
N VAL A 471 -0.88 -13.55 0.97
CA VAL A 471 0.41 -14.17 0.62
C VAL A 471 0.17 -15.38 -0.30
N ASP A 472 -0.77 -16.25 0.06
CA ASP A 472 -1.13 -17.42 -0.74
C ASP A 472 -1.68 -17.04 -2.13
N ASP A 473 -2.42 -15.93 -2.22
CA ASP A 473 -2.94 -15.40 -3.49
C ASP A 473 -1.80 -14.92 -4.39
N VAL A 474 -0.86 -14.13 -3.87
CA VAL A 474 0.31 -13.63 -4.60
C VAL A 474 1.22 -14.78 -5.06
N GLN A 475 1.39 -15.81 -4.23
CA GLN A 475 2.22 -16.98 -4.55
C GLN A 475 1.81 -17.69 -5.83
N LYS A 476 0.54 -17.65 -6.22
CA LYS A 476 0.05 -18.24 -7.46
C LYS A 476 0.57 -17.50 -8.70
N SER A 477 0.62 -16.16 -8.65
CA SER A 477 1.06 -15.34 -9.79
C SER A 477 2.58 -15.35 -9.99
N ILE A 478 3.38 -15.36 -8.91
CA ILE A 478 4.84 -15.26 -9.01
C ILE A 478 5.53 -16.56 -9.45
N LYS A 479 4.78 -17.66 -9.52
CA LYS A 479 5.23 -18.95 -10.07
C LYS A 479 4.89 -19.12 -11.55
N CYS A 480 4.05 -18.26 -12.11
CA CYS A 480 3.66 -18.35 -13.51
C CYS A 480 4.76 -17.88 -14.45
N GLU A 481 4.78 -18.42 -15.66
CA GLU A 481 5.61 -17.88 -16.75
C GLU A 481 5.12 -16.48 -17.15
N PHE A 482 6.03 -15.62 -17.58
CA PHE A 482 5.72 -14.27 -18.04
C PHE A 482 4.86 -14.29 -19.32
N ILE A 483 4.06 -13.24 -19.51
CA ILE A 483 3.22 -13.06 -20.71
C ILE A 483 3.88 -12.00 -21.59
N GLU A 484 4.93 -12.39 -22.33
CA GLU A 484 5.75 -11.48 -23.14
C GLU A 484 4.98 -10.82 -24.28
N ASP A 485 4.13 -11.56 -24.99
CA ASP A 485 3.31 -11.02 -26.09
C ASP A 485 2.33 -9.94 -25.61
N PHE A 486 1.86 -10.06 -24.37
CA PHE A 486 1.02 -9.05 -23.77
C PHE A 486 1.78 -7.75 -23.46
N PHE A 487 3.02 -7.82 -23.01
CA PHE A 487 3.86 -6.63 -22.81
C PHE A 487 3.95 -5.81 -24.11
N ASN A 488 4.23 -6.46 -25.24
CA ASN A 488 4.30 -5.81 -26.55
C ASN A 488 2.97 -5.16 -26.95
N TYR A 489 1.85 -5.83 -26.69
CA TYR A 489 0.52 -5.28 -26.93
C TYR A 489 0.23 -4.09 -26.04
N TRP A 490 0.51 -4.17 -24.74
CA TRP A 490 0.25 -3.13 -23.76
C TRP A 490 1.12 -1.88 -24.03
N HIS A 491 2.37 -2.07 -24.37
CA HIS A 491 3.29 -1.00 -24.74
C HIS A 491 2.83 -0.24 -25.99
N ASN A 492 2.34 -0.93 -27.00
CA ASN A 492 1.96 -0.32 -28.29
C ASN A 492 0.56 0.29 -28.30
N ASN A 493 -0.35 -0.17 -27.47
CA ASN A 493 -1.76 0.25 -27.50
C ASN A 493 -2.18 1.15 -26.30
N GLY A 494 -1.31 1.38 -25.34
CA GLY A 494 -1.58 2.26 -24.21
C GLY A 494 -2.56 1.67 -23.18
N SER A 495 -3.66 2.35 -22.89
CA SER A 495 -4.63 1.97 -21.86
C SER A 495 -5.56 0.83 -22.31
N PHE A 496 -6.02 -0.02 -21.36
CA PHE A 496 -7.10 -1.01 -21.55
C PHE A 496 -8.51 -0.42 -21.53
N ILE A 497 -8.65 0.84 -21.15
CA ILE A 497 -9.92 1.55 -20.97
C ILE A 497 -9.91 2.87 -21.73
#